data_6c697cc6f7bbc83414f784f9ca5dac32
#
_entry.id   6c697cc6f7bbc83414f784f9ca5dac32
#
_cell.length_a   1.000
_cell.length_b   1.000
_cell.length_c   1.000
_cell.angle_alpha   90.00
_cell.angle_beta   90.00
_cell.angle_gamma   90.00
#
_symmetry.space_group_name_H-M   'P 1'
#
loop_
_entity.id
_entity.type
_entity.pdbx_description
1 polymer ?
#
loop_
_entity_poly.entity_id
_entity_poly.type
_entity_poly.pdbx_seq_one_letter_code
_entity_poly.pdbx_strand_id
1 'polypeptide(L)'
;MDIPALHTLTNGIIIGICLSISFGLVCFKQMAHAINPKYRRACHFFIAASLIIAAGHLAELLVDGFGVYRSLDLFSILVLVLASSQALMFTFMLILLFDSRYVTFANVMKHAAPSLVFILLYVVSCCIEADVCVYSLAEWRACVVHNLPLAVRTLFGVTYTVQLFVYIRLFFRKNATTSRI
;
A
#
# COMPACT_ATOMS: atom_id res chain seq x y z
N MET A 1 19.03 20.51 0.24
CA MET A 1 17.61 20.28 -0.06
C MET A 1 16.99 19.73 1.20
N ASP A 2 16.01 20.41 1.76
CA ASP A 2 15.43 20.02 3.05
C ASP A 2 14.63 18.72 2.90
N ILE A 3 14.72 17.84 3.90
CA ILE A 3 14.04 16.52 3.89
C ILE A 3 12.54 16.66 3.56
N PRO A 4 11.79 17.64 4.13
CA PRO A 4 10.40 17.87 3.79
C PRO A 4 10.18 18.21 2.31
N ALA A 5 11.03 19.04 1.71
CA ALA A 5 10.93 19.41 0.30
C ALA A 5 11.18 18.21 -0.62
N LEU A 6 12.13 17.35 -0.28
CA LEU A 6 12.39 16.10 -1.02
C LEU A 6 11.20 15.15 -0.94
N HIS A 7 10.60 15.01 0.25
CA HIS A 7 9.43 14.17 0.46
C HIS A 7 8.22 14.65 -0.36
N THR A 8 7.92 15.95 -0.30
CA THR A 8 6.85 16.58 -1.10
C THR A 8 7.06 16.38 -2.60
N LEU A 9 8.29 16.56 -3.09
CA LEU A 9 8.64 16.34 -4.49
C LEU A 9 8.44 14.87 -4.89
N THR A 10 8.88 13.93 -4.05
CA THR A 10 8.74 12.49 -4.31
C THR A 10 7.28 12.08 -4.40
N ASN A 11 6.44 12.53 -3.47
CA ASN A 11 5.00 12.26 -3.49
C ASN A 11 4.33 12.85 -4.74
N GLY A 12 4.69 14.08 -5.12
CA GLY A 12 4.20 14.72 -6.34
C GLY A 12 4.56 13.92 -7.60
N ILE A 13 5.79 13.43 -7.68
CA ILE A 13 6.25 12.58 -8.80
C ILE A 13 5.45 11.26 -8.85
N ILE A 14 5.26 10.59 -7.71
CA ILE A 14 4.52 9.32 -7.64
C ILE A 14 3.06 9.53 -8.08
N ILE A 15 2.41 10.60 -7.61
CA ILE A 15 1.05 10.96 -8.03
C ILE A 15 1.00 11.17 -9.54
N GLY A 16 1.92 11.97 -10.09
CA GLY A 16 2.00 12.24 -11.53
C GLY A 16 2.18 10.96 -12.36
N ILE A 17 3.06 10.06 -11.95
CA ILE A 17 3.27 8.75 -12.61
C ILE A 17 2.00 7.91 -12.55
N CYS A 18 1.37 7.78 -11.38
CA CYS A 18 0.16 6.96 -11.20
C CYS A 18 -1.01 7.48 -12.03
N LEU A 19 -1.22 8.80 -12.08
CA LEU A 19 -2.26 9.42 -12.90
C LEU A 19 -1.97 9.22 -14.40
N SER A 20 -0.71 9.38 -14.84
CA SER A 20 -0.30 9.15 -16.22
C SER A 20 -0.51 7.72 -16.67
N ILE A 21 -0.16 6.73 -15.81
CA ILE A 21 -0.42 5.30 -16.05
C ILE A 21 -1.93 5.05 -16.16
N SER A 22 -2.72 5.59 -15.22
CA SER A 22 -4.18 5.41 -15.21
C SER A 22 -4.82 5.97 -16.49
N PHE A 23 -4.43 7.18 -16.89
CA PHE A 23 -4.91 7.81 -18.10
C PHE A 23 -4.49 7.01 -19.35
N GLY A 24 -3.22 6.64 -19.47
CA GLY A 24 -2.72 5.82 -20.58
C GLY A 24 -3.47 4.49 -20.72
N LEU A 25 -3.77 3.81 -19.60
CA LEU A 25 -4.53 2.56 -19.61
C LEU A 25 -6.00 2.75 -19.99
N VAL A 26 -6.63 3.88 -19.61
CA VAL A 26 -7.99 4.23 -20.06
C VAL A 26 -8.02 4.44 -21.56
N CYS A 27 -7.07 5.20 -22.12
CA CYS A 27 -6.95 5.41 -23.55
C CYS A 27 -6.67 4.10 -24.31
N PHE A 28 -5.74 3.29 -23.80
CA PHE A 28 -5.40 1.99 -24.38
C PHE A 28 -6.58 1.03 -24.39
N LYS A 29 -7.41 1.04 -23.34
CA LYS A 29 -8.61 0.21 -23.24
C LYS A 29 -9.62 0.51 -24.35
N GLN A 30 -9.76 1.76 -24.76
CA GLN A 30 -10.63 2.15 -25.87
C GLN A 30 -10.14 1.56 -27.21
N MET A 31 -8.82 1.47 -27.39
CA MET A 31 -8.21 0.85 -28.57
C MET A 31 -8.23 -0.68 -28.51
N ALA A 32 -8.17 -1.26 -27.33
CA ALA A 32 -8.04 -2.70 -27.09
C ALA A 32 -9.38 -3.45 -26.99
N HIS A 33 -10.50 -2.83 -27.40
CA HIS A 33 -11.81 -3.49 -27.37
C HIS A 33 -11.87 -4.84 -28.14
N ALA A 34 -10.90 -5.07 -29.04
CA ALA A 34 -10.73 -6.32 -29.80
C ALA A 34 -9.85 -7.36 -29.09
N ILE A 35 -9.22 -7.04 -27.96
CA ILE A 35 -8.22 -7.87 -27.29
C ILE A 35 -8.84 -8.56 -26.06
N ASN A 36 -8.43 -9.80 -25.84
CA ASN A 36 -8.82 -10.79 -24.83
C ASN A 36 -9.41 -10.21 -23.51
N PRO A 37 -10.59 -10.69 -23.03
CA PRO A 37 -11.25 -10.22 -21.80
C PRO A 37 -10.40 -10.32 -20.51
N LYS A 38 -9.34 -11.15 -20.50
CA LYS A 38 -8.38 -11.22 -19.38
C LYS A 38 -7.61 -9.91 -19.23
N TYR A 39 -7.13 -9.31 -20.33
CA TYR A 39 -6.42 -8.03 -20.30
C TYR A 39 -7.31 -6.89 -19.86
N ARG A 40 -8.59 -6.91 -20.20
CA ARG A 40 -9.54 -5.89 -19.77
C ARG A 40 -9.70 -5.86 -18.25
N ARG A 41 -9.76 -7.03 -17.59
CA ARG A 41 -9.81 -7.12 -16.12
C ARG A 41 -8.51 -6.63 -15.49
N ALA A 42 -7.37 -6.99 -16.07
CA ALA A 42 -6.07 -6.53 -15.61
C ALA A 42 -5.94 -4.99 -15.70
N CYS A 43 -6.37 -4.39 -16.82
CA CYS A 43 -6.37 -2.93 -16.97
C CYS A 43 -7.25 -2.23 -15.93
N HIS A 44 -8.46 -2.71 -15.67
CA HIS A 44 -9.32 -2.13 -14.64
C HIS A 44 -8.70 -2.20 -13.25
N PHE A 45 -8.11 -3.35 -12.91
CA PHE A 45 -7.45 -3.52 -11.64
C PHE A 45 -6.22 -2.60 -11.51
N PHE A 46 -5.47 -2.44 -12.58
CA PHE A 46 -4.31 -1.55 -12.66
C PHE A 46 -4.70 -0.08 -12.50
N ILE A 47 -5.75 0.35 -13.19
CA ILE A 47 -6.28 1.72 -13.07
C ILE A 47 -6.73 1.96 -11.63
N ALA A 48 -7.53 1.06 -11.06
CA ALA A 48 -8.00 1.18 -9.68
C ALA A 48 -6.83 1.24 -8.68
N ALA A 49 -5.83 0.35 -8.82
CA ALA A 49 -4.65 0.34 -7.98
C ALA A 49 -3.85 1.65 -8.08
N SER A 50 -3.60 2.13 -9.30
CA SER A 50 -2.86 3.39 -9.52
C SER A 50 -3.60 4.60 -8.94
N LEU A 51 -4.93 4.65 -9.07
CA LEU A 51 -5.73 5.73 -8.48
C LEU A 51 -5.74 5.69 -6.95
N ILE A 52 -5.81 4.50 -6.34
CA ILE A 52 -5.73 4.33 -4.88
C ILE A 52 -4.36 4.80 -4.38
N ILE A 53 -3.27 4.43 -5.07
CA ILE A 53 -1.91 4.88 -4.73
C ILE A 53 -1.81 6.40 -4.84
N ALA A 54 -2.28 7.00 -5.95
CA ALA A 54 -2.27 8.45 -6.12
C ALA A 54 -3.08 9.19 -5.04
N ALA A 55 -4.28 8.68 -4.70
CA ALA A 55 -5.12 9.25 -3.66
C ALA A 55 -4.45 9.16 -2.27
N GLY A 56 -3.76 8.06 -1.99
CA GLY A 56 -3.02 7.88 -0.75
C GLY A 56 -1.86 8.86 -0.60
N HIS A 57 -1.02 9.01 -1.63
CA HIS A 57 0.07 10.00 -1.61
C HIS A 57 -0.44 11.45 -1.60
N LEU A 58 -1.61 11.71 -2.21
CA LEU A 58 -2.25 13.02 -2.09
C LEU A 58 -2.74 13.27 -0.66
N ALA A 59 -3.33 12.28 0.01
CA ALA A 59 -3.73 12.39 1.40
C ALA A 59 -2.52 12.65 2.32
N GLU A 60 -1.38 11.99 2.04
CA GLU A 60 -0.12 12.22 2.74
C GLU A 60 0.36 13.67 2.59
N LEU A 61 0.37 14.20 1.36
CA LEU A 61 0.71 15.61 1.11
C LEU A 61 -0.24 16.60 1.81
N LEU A 62 -1.54 16.28 1.86
CA LEU A 62 -2.51 17.13 2.54
C LEU A 62 -2.29 17.14 4.06
N VAL A 63 -2.00 15.97 4.65
CA VAL A 63 -1.70 15.87 6.10
C VAL A 63 -0.42 16.63 6.44
N ASP A 64 0.64 16.48 5.64
CA ASP A 64 1.91 17.19 5.85
C ASP A 64 1.76 18.70 5.62
N GLY A 65 0.88 19.12 4.71
CA GLY A 65 0.57 20.52 4.44
C GLY A 65 -0.05 21.27 5.64
N PHE A 66 -0.63 20.56 6.62
CA PHE A 66 -1.09 21.13 7.88
C PHE A 66 0.03 21.32 8.92
N GLY A 67 1.30 21.12 8.55
CA GLY A 67 2.46 21.36 9.40
C GLY A 67 2.81 20.23 10.36
N VAL A 68 2.13 19.10 10.26
CA VAL A 68 2.42 17.89 11.04
C VAL A 68 3.00 16.85 10.10
N TYR A 69 4.34 16.77 10.04
CA TYR A 69 5.06 15.78 9.19
C TYR A 69 4.94 14.35 9.75
N ARG A 70 3.71 13.86 9.84
CA ARG A 70 3.42 12.49 10.32
C ARG A 70 3.97 11.40 9.42
N SER A 71 4.22 11.71 8.17
CA SER A 71 4.84 10.78 7.21
C SER A 71 6.32 10.49 7.53
N LEU A 72 7.01 11.42 8.22
CA LEU A 72 8.38 11.25 8.69
C LEU A 72 8.49 10.51 10.03
N ASP A 73 7.35 10.24 10.66
CA ASP A 73 7.28 9.49 11.92
C ASP A 73 7.68 8.02 11.68
N LEU A 74 8.49 7.48 12.59
CA LEU A 74 8.87 6.07 12.58
C LEU A 74 7.61 5.20 12.73
N PHE A 75 7.43 4.23 11.81
CA PHE A 75 6.23 3.41 11.73
C PHE A 75 4.93 4.22 11.50
N SER A 76 5.00 5.33 10.77
CA SER A 76 3.80 6.10 10.40
C SER A 76 2.69 5.18 9.89
N ILE A 77 1.52 5.26 10.51
CA ILE A 77 0.37 4.43 10.10
C ILE A 77 -0.03 4.71 8.65
N LEU A 78 0.06 5.95 8.21
CA LEU A 78 -0.26 6.34 6.84
C LEU A 78 0.69 5.65 5.85
N VAL A 79 1.99 5.72 6.10
CA VAL A 79 3.02 5.06 5.28
C VAL A 79 2.82 3.54 5.28
N LEU A 80 2.54 2.92 6.42
CA LEU A 80 2.31 1.47 6.53
C LEU A 80 1.06 1.03 5.76
N VAL A 81 -0.03 1.78 5.84
CA VAL A 81 -1.27 1.51 5.11
C VAL A 81 -1.04 1.64 3.60
N LEU A 82 -0.36 2.70 3.16
CA LEU A 82 -0.02 2.90 1.76
C LEU A 82 0.89 1.78 1.24
N ALA A 83 1.99 1.51 1.93
CA ALA A 83 2.95 0.48 1.53
C ALA A 83 2.32 -0.92 1.48
N SER A 84 1.50 -1.29 2.47
CA SER A 84 0.80 -2.57 2.47
C SER A 84 -0.24 -2.69 1.35
N SER A 85 -0.97 -1.62 1.06
CA SER A 85 -1.93 -1.56 -0.04
C SER A 85 -1.24 -1.66 -1.40
N GLN A 86 -0.13 -0.94 -1.59
CA GLN A 86 0.67 -0.98 -2.81
C GLN A 86 1.25 -2.39 -3.05
N ALA A 87 1.85 -3.00 -2.02
CA ALA A 87 2.43 -4.33 -2.12
C ALA A 87 1.36 -5.38 -2.47
N LEU A 88 0.18 -5.32 -1.85
CA LEU A 88 -0.96 -6.18 -2.14
C LEU A 88 -1.41 -6.02 -3.59
N MET A 89 -1.71 -4.79 -4.00
CA MET A 89 -2.22 -4.47 -5.34
C MET A 89 -1.22 -4.88 -6.42
N PHE A 90 0.07 -4.56 -6.24
CA PHE A 90 1.11 -4.92 -7.18
C PHE A 90 1.26 -6.44 -7.32
N THR A 91 1.23 -7.18 -6.21
CA THR A 91 1.33 -8.64 -6.22
C THR A 91 0.15 -9.28 -6.95
N PHE A 92 -1.07 -8.86 -6.63
CA PHE A 92 -2.26 -9.42 -7.28
C PHE A 92 -2.38 -9.04 -8.75
N MET A 93 -1.89 -7.87 -9.11
CA MET A 93 -1.78 -7.45 -10.51
C MET A 93 -0.85 -8.35 -11.31
N LEU A 94 0.34 -8.65 -10.78
CA LEU A 94 1.27 -9.57 -11.41
C LEU A 94 0.67 -10.99 -11.51
N ILE A 95 0.01 -11.49 -10.44
CA ILE A 95 -0.64 -12.79 -10.45
C ILE A 95 -1.78 -12.82 -11.49
N LEU A 96 -2.50 -11.73 -11.68
CA LEU A 96 -3.60 -11.64 -12.65
C LEU A 96 -3.13 -11.90 -14.10
N LEU A 97 -1.88 -11.54 -14.41
CA LEU A 97 -1.29 -11.81 -15.74
C LEU A 97 -1.03 -13.30 -15.97
N PHE A 98 -0.71 -14.07 -14.92
CA PHE A 98 -0.36 -15.50 -15.01
C PHE A 98 -1.55 -16.40 -14.66
N ASP A 99 -2.25 -16.12 -13.56
CA ASP A 99 -3.37 -16.91 -13.03
C ASP A 99 -4.58 -16.02 -12.71
N SER A 100 -5.31 -15.66 -13.76
CA SER A 100 -6.49 -14.78 -13.61
C SER A 100 -7.63 -15.42 -12.79
N ARG A 101 -7.63 -16.75 -12.60
CA ARG A 101 -8.66 -17.45 -11.81
C ARG A 101 -8.42 -17.29 -10.31
N TYR A 102 -7.16 -17.11 -9.91
CA TYR A 102 -6.81 -16.91 -8.51
C TYR A 102 -7.23 -15.53 -7.98
N VAL A 103 -7.24 -14.51 -8.83
CA VAL A 103 -7.57 -13.13 -8.44
C VAL A 103 -9.08 -12.98 -8.33
N THR A 104 -9.59 -13.33 -7.15
CA THR A 104 -10.98 -13.13 -6.73
C THR A 104 -11.04 -12.15 -5.57
N PHE A 105 -12.18 -11.50 -5.39
CA PHE A 105 -12.38 -10.60 -4.24
C PHE A 105 -12.05 -11.29 -2.90
N ALA A 106 -12.49 -12.54 -2.73
CA ALA A 106 -12.24 -13.30 -1.50
C ALA A 106 -10.74 -13.51 -1.25
N ASN A 107 -9.96 -13.86 -2.29
CA ASN A 107 -8.52 -14.04 -2.14
C ASN A 107 -7.79 -12.71 -1.87
N VAL A 108 -8.20 -11.61 -2.51
CA VAL A 108 -7.65 -10.28 -2.23
C VAL A 108 -7.93 -9.91 -0.77
N MET A 109 -9.18 -10.04 -0.31
CA MET A 109 -9.59 -9.72 1.06
C MET A 109 -8.87 -10.62 2.09
N LYS A 110 -8.67 -11.91 1.81
CA LYS A 110 -7.91 -12.80 2.67
C LYS A 110 -6.48 -12.30 2.92
N HIS A 111 -5.83 -11.77 1.90
CA HIS A 111 -4.48 -11.24 2.02
C HIS A 111 -4.43 -9.80 2.55
N ALA A 112 -5.51 -9.04 2.39
CA ALA A 112 -5.68 -7.70 2.99
C ALA A 112 -6.04 -7.77 4.48
N ALA A 113 -6.64 -8.87 4.95
CA ALA A 113 -7.17 -9.00 6.30
C ALA A 113 -6.18 -8.63 7.41
N PRO A 114 -4.90 -9.06 7.41
CA PRO A 114 -3.97 -8.65 8.46
C PRO A 114 -3.80 -7.12 8.54
N SER A 115 -3.66 -6.44 7.39
CA SER A 115 -3.54 -4.97 7.36
C SER A 115 -4.82 -4.29 7.86
N LEU A 116 -5.99 -4.79 7.47
CA LEU A 116 -7.28 -4.27 7.95
C LEU A 116 -7.45 -4.43 9.47
N VAL A 117 -7.02 -5.57 10.02
CA VAL A 117 -7.03 -5.81 11.47
C VAL A 117 -6.14 -4.80 12.19
N PHE A 118 -4.93 -4.55 11.69
CA PHE A 118 -4.03 -3.56 12.31
C PHE A 118 -4.55 -2.13 12.19
N ILE A 119 -5.19 -1.75 11.09
CA ILE A 119 -5.85 -0.44 10.95
C ILE A 119 -6.95 -0.30 12.01
N LEU A 120 -7.78 -1.33 12.20
CA LEU A 120 -8.83 -1.33 13.20
C LEU A 120 -8.26 -1.24 14.63
N LEU A 121 -7.23 -2.06 14.94
CA LEU A 121 -6.56 -2.02 16.24
C LEU A 121 -5.93 -0.64 16.51
N TYR A 122 -5.34 -0.02 15.49
CA TYR A 122 -4.79 1.33 15.63
C TYR A 122 -5.89 2.35 15.93
N VAL A 123 -7.01 2.34 15.19
CA VAL A 123 -8.13 3.25 15.47
C VAL A 123 -8.65 3.06 16.90
N VAL A 124 -8.83 1.82 17.33
CA VAL A 124 -9.26 1.53 18.71
C VAL A 124 -8.24 2.00 19.72
N SER A 125 -6.95 1.79 19.49
CA SER A 125 -5.87 2.27 20.40
C SER A 125 -5.84 3.79 20.52
N CYS A 126 -6.09 4.53 19.43
CA CYS A 126 -6.21 5.99 19.46
C CYS A 126 -7.45 6.50 20.22
N CYS A 127 -8.49 5.68 20.38
CA CYS A 127 -9.62 6.01 21.24
C CYS A 127 -9.30 5.87 22.74
N ILE A 128 -8.27 5.08 23.07
CA ILE A 128 -7.85 4.82 24.46
C ILE A 128 -6.76 5.78 24.89
N GLU A 129 -5.81 6.04 23.99
CA GLU A 129 -4.61 6.84 24.27
C GLU A 129 -4.21 7.68 23.06
N ALA A 130 -3.68 8.89 23.28
CA ALA A 130 -3.19 9.75 22.22
C ALA A 130 -1.95 9.15 21.55
N ASP A 131 -1.92 9.18 20.22
CA ASP A 131 -0.78 8.73 19.45
C ASP A 131 0.40 9.71 19.54
N VAL A 132 1.60 9.18 19.70
CA VAL A 132 2.84 9.94 19.85
C VAL A 132 3.70 9.76 18.60
N CYS A 133 4.07 10.88 17.96
CA CYS A 133 5.03 10.86 16.85
C CYS A 133 6.46 10.67 17.40
N VAL A 134 7.22 9.79 16.77
CA VAL A 134 8.61 9.48 17.11
C VAL A 134 9.48 9.53 15.85
N TYR A 135 10.57 10.30 15.90
CA TYR A 135 11.42 10.57 14.75
C TYR A 135 12.81 9.91 14.87
N SER A 136 13.08 9.26 16.00
CA SER A 136 14.35 8.57 16.25
C SER A 136 14.15 7.21 16.92
N LEU A 137 15.11 6.29 16.71
CA LEU A 137 15.13 4.99 17.40
C LEU A 137 15.24 5.11 18.92
N ALA A 138 15.87 6.18 19.42
CA ALA A 138 15.99 6.44 20.85
C ALA A 138 14.62 6.78 21.44
N GLU A 139 13.89 7.71 20.82
CA GLU A 139 12.51 8.08 21.20
C GLU A 139 11.57 6.87 21.11
N TRP A 140 11.68 6.11 20.01
CA TRP A 140 10.86 4.90 19.84
C TRP A 140 11.06 3.91 20.98
N ARG A 141 12.32 3.61 21.36
CA ARG A 141 12.63 2.70 22.47
C ARG A 141 12.06 3.20 23.81
N ALA A 142 12.10 4.50 24.04
CA ALA A 142 11.58 5.09 25.27
C ALA A 142 10.04 5.03 25.34
N CYS A 143 9.35 5.18 24.20
CA CYS A 143 7.90 5.36 24.15
C CYS A 143 7.13 4.08 23.81
N VAL A 144 7.71 3.12 23.08
CA VAL A 144 6.96 1.97 22.50
C VAL A 144 6.29 1.08 23.55
N VAL A 145 6.85 0.98 24.74
CA VAL A 145 6.30 0.14 25.83
C VAL A 145 5.17 0.86 26.58
N HIS A 146 5.16 2.20 26.51
CA HIS A 146 4.26 3.04 27.28
C HIS A 146 3.16 3.71 26.43
N ASN A 147 3.21 3.52 25.10
CA ASN A 147 2.21 4.10 24.19
C ASN A 147 1.58 3.02 23.32
N LEU A 148 0.30 2.75 23.54
CA LEU A 148 -0.43 1.68 22.87
C LEU A 148 -0.55 1.90 21.35
N PRO A 149 -0.91 3.08 20.81
CA PRO A 149 -0.93 3.32 19.39
C PRO A 149 0.43 3.07 18.71
N LEU A 150 1.53 3.52 19.32
CA LEU A 150 2.88 3.32 18.83
C LEU A 150 3.26 1.82 18.81
N ALA A 151 2.89 1.06 19.84
CA ALA A 151 3.10 -0.39 19.90
C ALA A 151 2.35 -1.10 18.77
N VAL A 152 1.08 -0.73 18.52
CA VAL A 152 0.26 -1.29 17.42
C VAL A 152 0.88 -0.97 16.06
N ARG A 153 1.33 0.27 15.82
CA ARG A 153 2.01 0.65 14.58
C ARG A 153 3.30 -0.13 14.36
N THR A 154 4.07 -0.33 15.41
CA THR A 154 5.31 -1.12 15.36
C THR A 154 5.03 -2.57 14.99
N LEU A 155 4.03 -3.19 15.62
CA LEU A 155 3.60 -4.56 15.29
C LEU A 155 3.06 -4.66 13.86
N PHE A 156 2.36 -3.63 13.38
CA PHE A 156 1.94 -3.56 11.98
C PHE A 156 3.15 -3.56 11.04
N GLY A 157 4.18 -2.75 11.31
CA GLY A 157 5.41 -2.72 10.53
C GLY A 157 6.12 -4.07 10.45
N VAL A 158 6.22 -4.79 11.57
CA VAL A 158 6.77 -6.15 11.61
C VAL A 158 5.90 -7.11 10.80
N THR A 159 4.58 -7.07 10.99
CA THR A 159 3.64 -7.93 10.26
C THR A 159 3.68 -7.64 8.76
N TYR A 160 3.78 -6.38 8.36
CA TYR A 160 3.92 -5.99 6.96
C TYR A 160 5.20 -6.58 6.33
N THR A 161 6.31 -6.58 7.06
CA THR A 161 7.55 -7.22 6.58
C THR A 161 7.34 -8.71 6.32
N VAL A 162 6.66 -9.42 7.23
CA VAL A 162 6.29 -10.83 7.03
C VAL A 162 5.34 -11.00 5.83
N GLN A 163 4.36 -10.11 5.66
CA GLN A 163 3.45 -10.13 4.52
C GLN A 163 4.18 -9.98 3.18
N LEU A 164 5.21 -9.15 3.09
CA LEU A 164 6.02 -9.03 1.88
C LEU A 164 6.63 -10.36 1.47
N PHE A 165 7.18 -11.14 2.42
CA PHE A 165 7.70 -12.48 2.13
C PHE A 165 6.60 -13.44 1.66
N VAL A 166 5.41 -13.37 2.26
CA VAL A 166 4.25 -14.16 1.83
C VAL A 166 3.84 -13.80 0.41
N TYR A 167 3.83 -12.51 0.05
CA TYR A 167 3.48 -12.04 -1.30
C TYR A 167 4.51 -12.49 -2.35
N ILE A 168 5.79 -12.37 -2.04
CA ILE A 168 6.88 -12.86 -2.89
C ILE A 168 6.72 -14.37 -3.13
N ARG A 169 6.53 -15.15 -2.06
CA ARG A 169 6.34 -16.61 -2.16
C ARG A 169 5.08 -16.96 -2.97
N LEU A 170 3.98 -16.25 -2.76
CA LEU A 170 2.73 -16.44 -3.50
C LEU A 170 2.94 -16.22 -5.00
N PHE A 171 3.62 -15.14 -5.37
CA PHE A 171 3.94 -14.81 -6.76
C PHE A 171 4.75 -15.94 -7.42
N PHE A 172 5.85 -16.36 -6.81
CA PHE A 172 6.69 -17.43 -7.37
C PHE A 172 5.95 -18.76 -7.48
N ARG A 173 5.12 -19.12 -6.49
CA ARG A 173 4.33 -20.35 -6.52
C ARG A 173 3.34 -20.33 -7.67
N LYS A 174 2.69 -19.19 -7.93
CA LYS A 174 1.71 -19.07 -9.01
C LYS A 174 2.35 -19.06 -10.40
N ASN A 175 3.49 -18.40 -10.54
CA ASN A 175 4.27 -18.43 -11.78
C ASN A 175 4.75 -19.86 -12.13
N ALA A 176 5.29 -20.60 -11.16
CA ALA A 176 5.77 -21.97 -11.37
C ALA A 176 4.66 -22.96 -11.76
N THR A 177 3.41 -22.72 -11.31
CA THR A 177 2.27 -23.57 -11.68
C THR A 177 1.85 -23.34 -13.13
N THR A 178 1.95 -22.12 -13.63
CA THR A 178 1.55 -21.74 -14.99
C THR A 178 2.56 -22.20 -16.04
N SER A 179 3.85 -22.29 -15.67
CA SER A 179 4.91 -22.75 -16.61
C SER A 179 4.92 -24.28 -16.84
N ARG A 180 4.07 -25.05 -16.15
CA ARG A 180 3.95 -26.52 -16.30
C ARG A 180 2.74 -26.96 -17.13
N ILE A 181 1.94 -26.02 -17.62
CA ILE A 181 0.79 -26.25 -18.50
C ILE A 181 1.13 -25.75 -19.91
#